data_09c00f7540a6cb758834f0f37538aad6
#
_entry.id   09c00f7540a6cb758834f0f37538aad6
#
_cell.length_a   1.000
_cell.length_b   1.000
_cell.length_c   1.000
_cell.angle_alpha   90.00
_cell.angle_beta   90.00
_cell.angle_gamma   90.00
#
_symmetry.space_group_name_H-M   'P 1'
#
loop_
_entity.id
_entity.type
_entity.pdbx_description
1 polymer ?
#
loop_
_entity_poly.entity_id
_entity_poly.type
_entity_poly.pdbx_seq_one_letter_code
_entity_poly.pdbx_strand_id
1 'polypeptide(L)'
;EERTRQLWLARLIDKLGYARSRIAIEYPITFGRDSSKRADIVVFDSDRPTVPYIFVEVKQAKYKDGKEQLRSYAHATGAPLAVWSDGILAEVWHRKNPNYFMPIHELPRADQTIEQVMDQPWTIQTLIDLEEERVKEGKFARSLRDLSEDMEDEVLANAGVDVFEEVFKLIFTKLYDEMNSHRLGNALRFRNQNTAGQLKAAIQNLFDDAKRKWPGVFLDDERIRLSPDHLQVCIGSLEEWKLFNSN
;
A
#
# COMPACT_ATOMS: atom_id res chain seq x y z
N GLU A 1 12.67 16.33 1.00
CA GLU A 1 11.40 16.58 1.72
C GLU A 1 10.54 17.59 0.96
N GLU A 2 11.02 18.84 0.71
CA GLU A 2 10.25 19.86 -0.01
C GLU A 2 9.84 19.41 -1.42
N ARG A 3 10.75 18.79 -2.19
CA ARG A 3 10.43 18.25 -3.51
C ARG A 3 9.32 17.19 -3.44
N THR A 4 9.35 16.33 -2.43
CA THR A 4 8.32 15.30 -2.21
C THR A 4 6.98 15.94 -1.88
N ARG A 5 6.98 16.98 -1.05
CA ARG A 5 5.78 17.76 -0.71
C ARG A 5 5.15 18.40 -1.95
N GLN A 6 5.95 19.00 -2.83
CA GLN A 6 5.47 19.59 -4.09
C GLN A 6 4.87 18.54 -5.04
N LEU A 7 5.49 17.37 -5.13
CA LEU A 7 4.95 16.26 -5.93
C LEU A 7 3.60 15.78 -5.40
N TRP A 8 3.43 15.68 -4.07
CA TRP A 8 2.15 15.32 -3.48
C TRP A 8 1.08 16.40 -3.66
N LEU A 9 1.44 17.68 -3.57
CA LEU A 9 0.51 18.77 -3.86
C LEU A 9 0.01 18.71 -5.31
N ALA A 10 0.92 18.52 -6.27
CA ALA A 10 0.56 18.34 -7.66
C ALA A 10 -0.34 17.11 -7.86
N ARG A 11 -0.01 15.96 -7.23
CA ARG A 11 -0.85 14.76 -7.29
C ARG A 11 -2.26 15.00 -6.74
N LEU A 12 -2.38 15.62 -5.57
CA LEU A 12 -3.67 15.92 -4.93
C LEU A 12 -4.53 16.85 -5.80
N ILE A 13 -3.93 17.88 -6.37
CA ILE A 13 -4.66 18.91 -7.13
C ILE A 13 -4.93 18.42 -8.56
N ASP A 14 -3.88 18.06 -9.29
CA ASP A 14 -3.97 17.86 -10.74
C ASP A 14 -4.47 16.45 -11.12
N LYS A 15 -4.10 15.42 -10.34
CA LYS A 15 -4.52 14.03 -10.60
C LYS A 15 -5.80 13.65 -9.83
N LEU A 16 -5.86 13.98 -8.54
CA LEU A 16 -6.98 13.56 -7.68
C LEU A 16 -8.12 14.59 -7.60
N GLY A 17 -7.90 15.80 -8.12
CA GLY A 17 -8.95 16.82 -8.28
C GLY A 17 -9.34 17.56 -7.00
N TYR A 18 -8.54 17.50 -5.93
CA TYR A 18 -8.84 18.25 -4.71
C TYR A 18 -8.64 19.74 -4.90
N ALA A 19 -9.66 20.52 -4.59
CA ALA A 19 -9.60 21.98 -4.67
C ALA A 19 -8.50 22.54 -3.75
N ARG A 20 -7.71 23.49 -4.23
CA ARG A 20 -6.66 24.16 -3.45
C ARG A 20 -7.17 24.75 -2.14
N SER A 21 -8.40 25.26 -2.13
CA SER A 21 -9.05 25.80 -0.94
C SER A 21 -9.28 24.77 0.18
N ARG A 22 -9.20 23.49 -0.13
CA ARG A 22 -9.32 22.39 0.83
C ARG A 22 -7.97 21.91 1.35
N ILE A 23 -6.87 22.48 0.89
CA ILE A 23 -5.51 22.00 1.21
C ILE A 23 -4.80 23.03 2.08
N ALA A 24 -4.25 22.56 3.20
CA ALA A 24 -3.34 23.33 4.05
C ALA A 24 -1.98 22.65 4.10
N ILE A 25 -0.93 23.46 4.17
CA ILE A 25 0.47 23.03 4.28
C ILE A 25 0.96 23.38 5.69
N GLU A 26 1.82 22.53 6.26
CA GLU A 26 2.36 22.73 7.62
C GLU A 26 1.26 23.02 8.66
N TYR A 27 0.19 22.24 8.59
CA TYR A 27 -0.99 22.46 9.41
C TYR A 27 -0.72 22.10 10.87
N PRO A 28 -0.91 23.02 11.82
CA PRO A 28 -0.68 22.76 13.22
C PRO A 28 -1.68 21.74 13.78
N ILE A 29 -1.18 20.74 14.49
CA ILE A 29 -2.02 19.71 15.13
C ILE A 29 -1.86 19.86 16.63
N THR A 30 -3.00 19.98 17.31
CA THR A 30 -3.04 20.11 18.77
C THR A 30 -3.27 18.74 19.43
N PHE A 31 -2.33 18.32 20.26
CA PHE A 31 -2.45 17.15 21.13
C PHE A 31 -2.57 17.62 22.58
N GLY A 32 -3.76 17.72 23.08
CA GLY A 32 -3.98 18.25 24.44
C GLY A 32 -3.38 19.64 24.57
N ARG A 33 -2.24 19.78 25.29
CA ARG A 33 -1.53 21.05 25.48
C ARG A 33 -0.36 21.26 24.51
N ASP A 34 0.00 20.25 23.71
CA ASP A 34 1.10 20.34 22.75
C ASP A 34 0.56 20.78 21.38
N SER A 35 0.97 21.95 20.93
CA SER A 35 0.66 22.54 19.61
C SER A 35 1.90 22.69 18.74
N SER A 36 3.01 22.08 19.10
CA SER A 36 4.28 22.21 18.36
C SER A 36 4.35 21.38 17.09
N LYS A 37 3.48 20.37 16.95
CA LYS A 37 3.48 19.44 15.84
C LYS A 37 2.72 19.97 14.64
N ARG A 38 3.22 19.67 13.43
CA ARG A 38 2.62 20.08 12.17
C ARG A 38 2.57 18.90 11.21
N ALA A 39 1.48 18.77 10.48
CA ALA A 39 1.40 17.86 9.34
C ALA A 39 1.86 18.58 8.08
N ASP A 40 2.59 17.89 7.22
CA ASP A 40 3.12 18.48 5.99
C ASP A 40 2.03 18.96 5.05
N ILE A 41 1.01 18.12 4.81
CA ILE A 41 -0.17 18.47 4.01
C ILE A 41 -1.42 17.91 4.68
N VAL A 42 -2.48 18.72 4.70
CA VAL A 42 -3.82 18.30 5.12
C VAL A 42 -4.82 18.64 4.04
N VAL A 43 -5.66 17.69 3.68
CA VAL A 43 -6.86 17.93 2.86
C VAL A 43 -8.06 17.87 3.78
N PHE A 44 -8.92 18.88 3.71
CA PHE A 44 -10.14 18.95 4.49
C PHE A 44 -11.32 18.30 3.78
N ASP A 45 -12.29 17.86 4.55
CA ASP A 45 -13.56 17.31 4.06
C ASP A 45 -14.33 18.34 3.23
N SER A 46 -15.03 17.90 2.17
CA SER A 46 -15.80 18.80 1.29
C SER A 46 -16.98 19.48 2.01
N ASP A 47 -17.66 18.71 2.83
CA ASP A 47 -18.89 19.13 3.49
C ASP A 47 -18.61 19.75 4.86
N ARG A 48 -17.42 19.49 5.41
CA ARG A 48 -16.95 19.96 6.71
C ARG A 48 -15.55 20.57 6.59
N PRO A 49 -15.43 21.83 6.12
CA PRO A 49 -14.15 22.44 5.74
C PRO A 49 -13.12 22.59 6.87
N THR A 50 -13.50 22.35 8.11
CA THR A 50 -12.61 22.36 9.28
C THR A 50 -12.17 20.96 9.74
N VAL A 51 -12.73 19.91 9.14
CA VAL A 51 -12.47 18.52 9.50
C VAL A 51 -11.42 17.93 8.56
N PRO A 52 -10.27 17.48 9.06
CA PRO A 52 -9.27 16.81 8.24
C PRO A 52 -9.83 15.52 7.62
N TYR A 53 -9.56 15.35 6.33
CA TYR A 53 -9.95 14.18 5.55
C TYR A 53 -8.74 13.31 5.19
N ILE A 54 -7.64 13.95 4.75
CA ILE A 54 -6.39 13.25 4.43
C ILE A 54 -5.24 13.97 5.13
N PHE A 55 -4.36 13.20 5.76
CA PHE A 55 -3.04 13.66 6.17
C PHE A 55 -1.98 13.08 5.24
N VAL A 56 -1.02 13.91 4.84
CA VAL A 56 0.18 13.48 4.14
C VAL A 56 1.40 13.90 4.95
N GLU A 57 2.24 12.95 5.30
CA GLU A 57 3.54 13.16 5.93
C GLU A 57 4.62 12.78 4.95
N VAL A 58 5.55 13.70 4.69
CA VAL A 58 6.66 13.48 3.76
C VAL A 58 7.99 13.46 4.49
N LYS A 59 8.89 12.59 4.07
CA LYS A 59 10.23 12.44 4.64
C LYS A 59 11.29 12.51 3.56
N GLN A 60 12.53 12.67 3.96
CA GLN A 60 13.66 12.49 3.06
C GLN A 60 13.82 11.00 2.74
N ALA A 61 14.28 10.72 1.53
CA ALA A 61 14.59 9.35 1.11
C ALA A 61 15.49 8.64 2.15
N LYS A 62 15.13 7.39 2.50
CA LYS A 62 15.76 6.52 3.49
C LYS A 62 15.41 6.78 4.97
N TYR A 63 14.64 7.80 5.30
CA TYR A 63 14.12 7.97 6.65
C TYR A 63 12.76 7.29 6.80
N LYS A 64 12.69 6.26 7.65
CA LYS A 64 11.45 5.50 7.93
C LYS A 64 10.62 6.12 9.05
N ASP A 65 11.10 7.19 9.66
CA ASP A 65 10.45 7.89 10.77
C ASP A 65 9.16 8.60 10.30
N GLY A 66 8.25 8.86 11.22
CA GLY A 66 7.04 9.65 10.96
C GLY A 66 5.77 8.84 10.72
N LYS A 67 5.83 7.53 10.48
CA LYS A 67 4.63 6.69 10.33
C LYS A 67 3.78 6.67 11.60
N GLU A 68 4.41 6.52 12.76
CA GLU A 68 3.72 6.57 14.06
C GLU A 68 3.16 7.97 14.36
N GLN A 69 3.90 9.00 13.99
CA GLN A 69 3.44 10.38 14.10
C GLN A 69 2.20 10.62 13.25
N LEU A 70 2.21 10.18 12.00
CA LEU A 70 1.09 10.29 11.08
C LEU A 70 -0.15 9.53 11.57
N ARG A 71 0.03 8.31 12.08
CA ARG A 71 -1.06 7.54 12.70
C ARG A 71 -1.64 8.27 13.91
N SER A 72 -0.79 8.87 14.73
CA SER A 72 -1.21 9.68 15.88
C SER A 72 -2.03 10.90 15.43
N TYR A 73 -1.65 11.57 14.33
CA TYR A 73 -2.40 12.71 13.78
C TYR A 73 -3.79 12.28 13.29
N ALA A 74 -3.86 11.23 12.49
CA ALA A 74 -5.13 10.72 12.00
C ALA A 74 -6.03 10.21 13.13
N HIS A 75 -5.44 9.62 14.18
CA HIS A 75 -6.17 9.20 15.37
C HIS A 75 -6.75 10.38 16.15
N ALA A 76 -5.94 11.40 16.45
CA ALA A 76 -6.36 12.55 17.26
C ALA A 76 -7.44 13.40 16.58
N THR A 77 -7.42 13.51 15.26
CA THR A 77 -8.33 14.36 14.48
C THR A 77 -9.53 13.62 13.90
N GLY A 78 -9.49 12.30 13.89
CA GLY A 78 -10.53 11.49 13.26
C GLY A 78 -10.42 11.39 11.74
N ALA A 79 -9.32 11.87 11.11
CA ALA A 79 -9.14 11.80 9.67
C ALA A 79 -9.19 10.34 9.18
N PRO A 80 -9.96 10.03 8.13
CA PRO A 80 -10.11 8.68 7.64
C PRO A 80 -8.93 8.19 6.79
N LEU A 81 -8.11 9.09 6.24
CA LEU A 81 -7.04 8.76 5.32
C LEU A 81 -5.71 9.34 5.78
N ALA A 82 -4.66 8.56 5.59
CA ALA A 82 -3.29 8.97 5.89
C ALA A 82 -2.33 8.47 4.81
N VAL A 83 -1.35 9.29 4.47
CA VAL A 83 -0.30 9.00 3.49
C VAL A 83 1.05 9.28 4.10
N TRP A 84 1.95 8.32 4.04
CA TRP A 84 3.36 8.50 4.32
C TRP A 84 4.16 8.37 3.02
N SER A 85 5.15 9.24 2.80
CA SER A 85 6.01 9.13 1.62
C SER A 85 7.39 9.70 1.86
N ASP A 86 8.42 8.98 1.39
CA ASP A 86 9.80 9.45 1.34
C ASP A 86 10.23 9.95 -0.06
N GLY A 87 9.27 10.03 -0.99
CA GLY A 87 9.50 10.42 -2.39
C GLY A 87 9.90 9.27 -3.31
N ILE A 88 10.23 8.10 -2.76
CA ILE A 88 10.50 6.86 -3.49
C ILE A 88 9.33 5.90 -3.27
N LEU A 89 8.96 5.74 -2.00
CA LEU A 89 7.85 4.91 -1.56
C LEU A 89 6.71 5.80 -1.07
N ALA A 90 5.50 5.30 -1.17
CA ALA A 90 4.32 5.89 -0.56
C ALA A 90 3.45 4.77 0.03
N GLU A 91 3.00 4.98 1.24
CA GLU A 91 2.03 4.12 1.89
C GLU A 91 0.76 4.93 2.13
N VAL A 92 -0.36 4.35 1.76
CA VAL A 92 -1.68 4.96 1.92
C VAL A 92 -2.51 4.09 2.85
N TRP A 93 -3.13 4.69 3.85
CA TRP A 93 -3.94 3.98 4.82
C TRP A 93 -5.33 4.56 4.97
N HIS A 94 -6.31 3.67 5.06
CA HIS A 94 -7.65 3.98 5.52
C HIS A 94 -7.80 3.60 7.00
N ARG A 95 -8.18 4.56 7.83
CA ARG A 95 -8.44 4.35 9.24
C ARG A 95 -9.89 3.89 9.45
N LYS A 96 -10.12 2.59 9.59
CA LYS A 96 -11.47 2.01 9.77
C LYS A 96 -12.05 2.21 11.17
N ASN A 97 -11.18 2.20 12.17
CA ASN A 97 -11.54 2.51 13.56
C ASN A 97 -10.34 3.24 14.21
N PRO A 98 -10.49 3.75 15.44
CA PRO A 98 -9.44 4.58 16.03
C PRO A 98 -8.03 4.00 15.94
N ASN A 99 -7.88 2.68 16.03
CA ASN A 99 -6.58 2.03 16.18
C ASN A 99 -6.20 1.14 14.97
N TYR A 100 -7.04 1.05 13.95
CA TYR A 100 -6.79 0.17 12.81
C TYR A 100 -6.61 0.97 11.52
N PHE A 101 -5.40 0.92 10.97
CA PHE A 101 -5.01 1.53 9.72
C PHE A 101 -4.84 0.42 8.68
N MET A 102 -5.78 0.34 7.77
CA MET A 102 -5.77 -0.62 6.68
C MET A 102 -5.02 -0.01 5.50
N PRO A 103 -3.98 -0.66 4.99
CA PRO A 103 -3.37 -0.25 3.73
C PRO A 103 -4.39 -0.23 2.61
N ILE A 104 -4.38 0.80 1.81
CA ILE A 104 -5.15 0.92 0.58
C ILE A 104 -4.22 1.33 -0.56
N HIS A 105 -4.57 0.94 -1.77
CA HIS A 105 -3.71 1.13 -2.92
C HIS A 105 -3.55 2.60 -3.31
N GLU A 106 -4.63 3.34 -3.34
CA GLU A 106 -4.65 4.73 -3.74
C GLU A 106 -5.62 5.57 -2.91
N LEU A 107 -5.43 6.87 -2.97
CA LEU A 107 -6.41 7.82 -2.43
C LEU A 107 -7.63 7.91 -3.35
N PRO A 108 -8.83 8.08 -2.80
CA PRO A 108 -9.99 8.44 -3.61
C PRO A 108 -9.75 9.78 -4.31
N ARG A 109 -10.31 9.93 -5.49
CA ARG A 109 -10.42 11.24 -6.13
C ARG A 109 -11.42 12.12 -5.37
N ALA A 110 -11.37 13.41 -5.61
CA ALA A 110 -12.28 14.36 -4.94
C ALA A 110 -13.77 14.09 -5.20
N ASP A 111 -14.09 13.39 -6.30
CA ASP A 111 -15.43 12.97 -6.72
C ASP A 111 -15.75 11.50 -6.37
N GLN A 112 -14.86 10.80 -5.65
CA GLN A 112 -15.03 9.41 -5.25
C GLN A 112 -15.16 9.27 -3.74
N THR A 113 -15.86 8.22 -3.29
CA THR A 113 -15.86 7.80 -1.89
C THR A 113 -14.74 6.79 -1.62
N ILE A 114 -14.39 6.60 -0.35
CA ILE A 114 -13.39 5.60 0.06
C ILE A 114 -13.84 4.19 -0.34
N GLU A 115 -15.12 3.89 -0.18
CA GLU A 115 -15.72 2.60 -0.52
C GLU A 115 -15.58 2.31 -2.02
N GLN A 116 -15.78 3.31 -2.88
CA GLN A 116 -15.63 3.14 -4.32
C GLN A 116 -14.19 2.76 -4.73
N VAL A 117 -13.19 3.28 -4.03
CA VAL A 117 -11.79 2.90 -4.28
C VAL A 117 -11.50 1.49 -3.75
N MET A 118 -12.06 1.15 -2.58
CA MET A 118 -11.85 -0.15 -1.95
C MET A 118 -12.54 -1.29 -2.67
N ASP A 119 -13.69 -1.04 -3.27
CA ASP A 119 -14.51 -2.06 -3.94
C ASP A 119 -14.08 -2.30 -5.40
N GLN A 120 -13.15 -1.54 -5.94
CA GLN A 120 -12.66 -1.77 -7.30
C GLN A 120 -11.81 -3.05 -7.37
N PRO A 121 -12.23 -4.03 -8.20
CA PRO A 121 -11.42 -5.22 -8.42
C PRO A 121 -10.19 -4.86 -9.25
N TRP A 122 -9.01 -5.22 -8.76
CA TRP A 122 -7.80 -5.14 -9.58
C TRP A 122 -7.77 -6.25 -10.59
N THR A 123 -7.27 -5.93 -11.76
CA THR A 123 -7.02 -6.86 -12.84
C THR A 123 -5.56 -6.75 -13.28
N ILE A 124 -5.13 -7.60 -14.19
CA ILE A 124 -3.81 -7.46 -14.79
C ILE A 124 -3.63 -6.10 -15.48
N GLN A 125 -4.72 -5.52 -16.03
CA GLN A 125 -4.68 -4.19 -16.63
C GLN A 125 -4.32 -3.12 -15.59
N THR A 126 -4.84 -3.23 -14.37
CA THR A 126 -4.47 -2.32 -13.28
C THR A 126 -2.96 -2.33 -13.03
N LEU A 127 -2.32 -3.51 -13.03
CA LEU A 127 -0.86 -3.61 -12.86
C LEU A 127 -0.09 -3.02 -14.05
N ILE A 128 -0.60 -3.17 -15.26
CA ILE A 128 -0.02 -2.57 -16.47
C ILE A 128 -0.07 -1.05 -16.39
N ASP A 129 -1.23 -0.50 -16.04
CA ASP A 129 -1.43 0.94 -15.91
C ASP A 129 -0.49 1.55 -14.87
N LEU A 130 -0.30 0.85 -13.73
CA LEU A 130 0.64 1.24 -12.68
C LEU A 130 2.10 1.21 -13.14
N GLU A 131 2.49 0.17 -13.89
CA GLU A 131 3.83 0.07 -14.46
C GLU A 131 4.09 1.23 -15.44
N GLU A 132 3.13 1.54 -16.32
CA GLU A 132 3.23 2.67 -17.25
C GLU A 132 3.33 4.03 -16.51
N GLU A 133 2.57 4.21 -15.44
CA GLU A 133 2.62 5.44 -14.64
C GLU A 133 3.99 5.62 -13.98
N ARG A 134 4.57 4.55 -13.41
CA ARG A 134 5.92 4.58 -12.85
C ARG A 134 6.98 4.95 -13.89
N VAL A 135 6.88 4.39 -15.10
CA VAL A 135 7.80 4.71 -16.21
C VAL A 135 7.67 6.19 -16.59
N LYS A 136 6.47 6.73 -16.71
CA LYS A 136 6.24 8.16 -16.98
C LYS A 136 6.82 9.08 -15.89
N GLU A 137 6.82 8.61 -14.63
CA GLU A 137 7.41 9.33 -13.50
C GLU A 137 8.95 9.17 -13.40
N GLY A 138 9.57 8.43 -14.32
CA GLY A 138 11.01 8.15 -14.31
C GLY A 138 11.44 7.18 -13.21
N LYS A 139 10.50 6.45 -12.65
CA LYS A 139 10.76 5.38 -11.68
C LYS A 139 10.96 4.08 -12.43
N PHE A 140 12.18 3.57 -12.45
CA PHE A 140 12.49 2.31 -13.12
C PHE A 140 11.81 1.12 -12.41
N ALA A 141 11.52 0.08 -13.20
CA ALA A 141 11.05 -1.18 -12.66
C ALA A 141 12.08 -1.71 -11.62
N ARG A 142 11.60 -2.06 -10.43
CA ARG A 142 12.43 -2.76 -9.46
C ARG A 142 12.65 -4.18 -9.93
N SER A 143 13.85 -4.68 -9.78
CA SER A 143 14.11 -6.10 -9.99
C SER A 143 13.46 -6.94 -8.88
N LEU A 144 13.17 -8.21 -9.16
CA LEU A 144 12.72 -9.16 -8.13
C LEU A 144 13.73 -9.25 -6.97
N ARG A 145 15.01 -9.03 -7.27
CA ARG A 145 16.07 -9.00 -6.27
C ARG A 145 15.89 -7.81 -5.32
N ASP A 146 15.66 -6.60 -5.85
CA ASP A 146 15.47 -5.40 -5.03
C ASP A 146 14.25 -5.54 -4.13
N LEU A 147 13.16 -6.13 -4.66
CA LEU A 147 11.94 -6.41 -3.89
C LEU A 147 12.19 -7.46 -2.79
N SER A 148 13.01 -8.48 -3.08
CA SER A 148 13.37 -9.50 -2.11
C SER A 148 14.25 -8.92 -0.99
N GLU A 149 15.29 -8.15 -1.34
CA GLU A 149 16.17 -7.47 -0.38
C GLU A 149 15.39 -6.51 0.54
N ASP A 150 14.45 -5.75 0.01
CA ASP A 150 13.60 -4.88 0.83
C ASP A 150 12.72 -5.67 1.82
N MET A 151 12.18 -6.81 1.40
CA MET A 151 11.38 -7.67 2.29
C MET A 151 12.25 -8.34 3.36
N GLU A 152 13.47 -8.75 3.01
CA GLU A 152 14.43 -9.29 3.97
C GLU A 152 14.78 -8.28 5.06
N ASP A 153 15.08 -7.06 4.67
CA ASP A 153 15.47 -6.00 5.59
C ASP A 153 14.31 -5.50 6.47
N GLU A 154 13.11 -5.41 5.92
CA GLU A 154 11.97 -4.79 6.61
C GLU A 154 11.22 -5.73 7.55
N VAL A 155 11.10 -7.01 7.17
CA VAL A 155 10.08 -7.87 7.78
C VAL A 155 10.67 -9.15 8.33
N LEU A 156 11.65 -9.70 7.68
CA LEU A 156 11.98 -11.10 7.85
C LEU A 156 13.18 -11.34 8.78
N ALA A 157 13.97 -10.31 9.06
CA ALA A 157 15.09 -10.42 10.00
C ALA A 157 14.69 -10.96 11.40
N ASN A 158 13.42 -10.79 11.80
CA ASN A 158 12.88 -11.23 13.08
C ASN A 158 11.72 -12.24 12.98
N ALA A 159 11.40 -12.73 11.78
CA ALA A 159 10.22 -13.60 11.58
C ALA A 159 10.44 -15.06 12.03
N GLY A 160 11.68 -15.49 12.28
CA GLY A 160 12.00 -16.87 12.71
C GLY A 160 11.71 -17.93 11.66
N VAL A 161 11.64 -17.55 10.38
CA VAL A 161 11.39 -18.42 9.21
C VAL A 161 12.52 -18.29 8.20
N ASP A 162 12.62 -19.25 7.29
CA ASP A 162 13.50 -19.11 6.12
C ASP A 162 12.93 -18.05 5.19
N VAL A 163 13.60 -16.92 5.13
CA VAL A 163 13.19 -15.73 4.39
C VAL A 163 13.06 -16.01 2.91
N PHE A 164 14.08 -16.62 2.33
CA PHE A 164 14.12 -16.91 0.90
C PHE A 164 12.99 -17.84 0.49
N GLU A 165 12.74 -18.88 1.29
CA GLU A 165 11.65 -19.81 1.05
C GLU A 165 10.29 -19.12 1.08
N GLU A 166 10.04 -18.25 2.06
CA GLU A 166 8.75 -17.53 2.17
C GLU A 166 8.56 -16.52 1.04
N VAL A 167 9.58 -15.76 0.68
CA VAL A 167 9.54 -14.83 -0.47
C VAL A 167 9.27 -15.59 -1.77
N PHE A 168 9.92 -16.73 -1.97
CA PHE A 168 9.71 -17.57 -3.14
C PHE A 168 8.26 -18.08 -3.22
N LYS A 169 7.67 -18.49 -2.11
CA LYS A 169 6.24 -18.88 -2.05
C LYS A 169 5.32 -17.72 -2.47
N LEU A 170 5.61 -16.50 -2.01
CA LEU A 170 4.80 -15.33 -2.35
C LEU A 170 4.91 -14.95 -3.84
N ILE A 171 6.13 -14.95 -4.39
CA ILE A 171 6.38 -14.70 -5.81
C ILE A 171 5.64 -15.75 -6.67
N PHE A 172 5.76 -17.02 -6.32
CA PHE A 172 5.11 -18.11 -7.01
C PHE A 172 3.58 -17.97 -6.98
N THR A 173 3.03 -17.61 -5.82
CA THR A 173 1.60 -17.39 -5.64
C THR A 173 1.09 -16.20 -6.48
N LYS A 174 1.85 -15.12 -6.50
CA LYS A 174 1.52 -13.93 -7.27
C LYS A 174 1.58 -14.18 -8.78
N LEU A 175 2.61 -14.85 -9.26
CA LEU A 175 2.72 -15.25 -10.68
C LEU A 175 1.52 -16.09 -11.13
N TYR A 176 1.10 -17.04 -10.31
CA TYR A 176 -0.10 -17.85 -10.59
C TYR A 176 -1.35 -16.98 -10.72
N ASP A 177 -1.55 -16.05 -9.82
CA ASP A 177 -2.70 -15.16 -9.80
C ASP A 177 -2.73 -14.25 -11.05
N GLU A 178 -1.60 -13.62 -11.38
CA GLU A 178 -1.45 -12.77 -12.55
C GLU A 178 -1.70 -13.54 -13.86
N MET A 179 -1.15 -14.74 -13.99
CA MET A 179 -1.38 -15.61 -15.18
C MET A 179 -2.85 -15.97 -15.33
N ASN A 180 -3.54 -16.29 -14.23
CA ASN A 180 -4.96 -16.60 -14.28
C ASN A 180 -5.81 -15.36 -14.58
N SER A 181 -5.49 -14.22 -13.97
CA SER A 181 -6.17 -12.97 -14.26
C SER A 181 -6.01 -12.57 -15.73
N HIS A 182 -4.81 -12.69 -16.28
CA HIS A 182 -4.55 -12.42 -17.71
C HIS A 182 -5.36 -13.36 -18.63
N ARG A 183 -5.39 -14.65 -18.33
CA ARG A 183 -6.04 -15.65 -19.19
C ARG A 183 -7.56 -15.61 -19.12
N LEU A 184 -8.12 -15.36 -17.93
CA LEU A 184 -9.55 -15.51 -17.64
C LEU A 184 -10.29 -14.17 -17.46
N GLY A 185 -9.57 -13.04 -17.43
CA GLY A 185 -10.14 -11.72 -17.13
C GLY A 185 -10.61 -11.56 -15.70
N ASN A 186 -10.19 -12.43 -14.79
CA ASN A 186 -10.59 -12.40 -13.39
C ASN A 186 -9.88 -11.30 -12.61
N ALA A 187 -10.51 -10.86 -11.53
CA ALA A 187 -9.87 -9.99 -10.55
C ALA A 187 -8.67 -10.69 -9.89
N LEU A 188 -7.63 -9.90 -9.61
CA LEU A 188 -6.46 -10.33 -8.84
C LEU A 188 -6.86 -10.60 -7.39
N ARG A 189 -6.40 -11.72 -6.86
CA ARG A 189 -6.63 -12.18 -5.48
C ARG A 189 -5.43 -11.91 -4.57
N PHE A 190 -4.24 -11.76 -5.16
CA PHE A 190 -3.01 -11.42 -4.44
C PHE A 190 -3.00 -9.93 -4.09
N ARG A 191 -3.74 -9.56 -3.06
CA ARG A 191 -4.01 -8.19 -2.66
C ARG A 191 -4.01 -8.04 -1.15
N ASN A 192 -3.48 -6.92 -0.68
CA ASN A 192 -3.52 -6.56 0.74
C ASN A 192 -4.91 -6.04 1.14
N GLN A 193 -5.84 -6.96 1.32
CA GLN A 193 -7.24 -6.69 1.64
C GLN A 193 -7.65 -7.36 2.95
N ASN A 194 -8.65 -6.79 3.62
CA ASN A 194 -9.24 -7.31 4.83
C ASN A 194 -8.31 -7.26 6.07
N THR A 195 -8.67 -8.00 7.12
CA THR A 195 -7.83 -8.15 8.31
C THR A 195 -6.64 -9.06 8.02
N ALA A 196 -5.56 -8.92 8.78
CA ALA A 196 -4.35 -9.73 8.62
C ALA A 196 -4.63 -11.25 8.65
N GLY A 197 -5.56 -11.70 9.52
CA GLY A 197 -5.96 -13.11 9.59
C GLY A 197 -6.73 -13.59 8.35
N GLN A 198 -7.65 -12.77 7.84
CA GLN A 198 -8.40 -13.08 6.61
C GLN A 198 -7.48 -13.07 5.39
N LEU A 199 -6.55 -12.11 5.33
CA LEU A 199 -5.52 -12.05 4.30
C LEU A 199 -4.69 -13.33 4.29
N LYS A 200 -4.21 -13.79 5.46
CA LYS A 200 -3.41 -15.02 5.55
C LYS A 200 -4.18 -16.23 5.00
N ALA A 201 -5.45 -16.38 5.35
CA ALA A 201 -6.28 -17.46 4.83
C ALA A 201 -6.48 -17.36 3.30
N ALA A 202 -6.71 -16.15 2.77
CA ALA A 202 -6.89 -15.94 1.34
C ALA A 202 -5.62 -16.24 0.53
N ILE A 203 -4.45 -15.77 1.00
CA ILE A 203 -3.16 -16.02 0.33
C ILE A 203 -2.74 -17.49 0.46
N GLN A 204 -3.01 -18.15 1.60
CA GLN A 204 -2.76 -19.59 1.73
C GLN A 204 -3.61 -20.39 0.71
N ASN A 205 -4.89 -20.06 0.56
CA ASN A 205 -5.75 -20.73 -0.43
C ASN A 205 -5.25 -20.50 -1.86
N LEU A 206 -4.78 -19.28 -2.16
CA LEU A 206 -4.21 -18.95 -3.47
C LEU A 206 -2.91 -19.73 -3.73
N PHE A 207 -2.05 -19.89 -2.71
CA PHE A 207 -0.85 -20.72 -2.78
C PHE A 207 -1.19 -22.19 -3.02
N ASP A 208 -2.21 -22.70 -2.35
CA ASP A 208 -2.67 -24.08 -2.56
C ASP A 208 -3.25 -24.29 -3.98
N ASP A 209 -3.93 -23.29 -4.54
CA ASP A 209 -4.35 -23.28 -5.96
C ASP A 209 -3.13 -23.32 -6.89
N ALA A 210 -2.10 -22.55 -6.62
CA ALA A 210 -0.87 -22.50 -7.40
C ALA A 210 -0.11 -23.84 -7.35
N LYS A 211 0.00 -24.47 -6.17
CA LYS A 211 0.60 -25.81 -6.02
C LYS A 211 -0.14 -26.87 -6.87
N ARG A 212 -1.48 -26.82 -6.88
CA ARG A 212 -2.29 -27.73 -7.72
C ARG A 212 -2.06 -27.52 -9.21
N LYS A 213 -1.82 -26.27 -9.62
CA LYS A 213 -1.53 -25.94 -11.03
C LYS A 213 -0.15 -26.41 -11.47
N TRP A 214 0.83 -26.34 -10.59
CA TRP A 214 2.23 -26.70 -10.85
C TRP A 214 2.74 -27.70 -9.80
N PRO A 215 2.34 -28.99 -9.92
CA PRO A 215 2.73 -30.00 -8.96
C PRO A 215 4.25 -30.24 -8.98
N GLY A 216 4.82 -30.56 -7.83
CA GLY A 216 6.24 -30.87 -7.68
C GLY A 216 7.17 -29.67 -7.44
N VAL A 217 6.69 -28.43 -7.47
CA VAL A 217 7.48 -27.27 -7.08
C VAL A 217 7.57 -27.16 -5.56
N PHE A 218 6.48 -27.43 -4.86
CA PHE A 218 6.40 -27.50 -3.41
C PHE A 218 5.78 -28.82 -2.96
N LEU A 219 6.05 -29.19 -1.72
CA LEU A 219 5.38 -30.33 -1.09
C LEU A 219 3.90 -30.03 -0.84
N ASP A 220 3.06 -31.08 -0.85
CA ASP A 220 1.61 -30.92 -0.69
C ASP A 220 1.23 -30.28 0.66
N ASP A 221 1.98 -30.59 1.71
CA ASP A 221 1.82 -30.07 3.06
C ASP A 221 2.47 -28.71 3.30
N GLU A 222 3.20 -28.19 2.30
CA GLU A 222 3.88 -26.89 2.40
C GLU A 222 2.87 -25.76 2.64
N ARG A 223 3.21 -24.86 3.57
CA ARG A 223 2.39 -23.73 4.00
C ARG A 223 3.20 -22.43 4.05
N ILE A 224 2.51 -21.31 3.93
CA ILE A 224 3.07 -19.99 4.23
C ILE A 224 3.18 -19.88 5.76
N ARG A 225 4.43 -19.72 6.24
CA ARG A 225 4.76 -19.70 7.68
C ARG A 225 4.78 -18.31 8.28
N LEU A 226 4.78 -17.26 7.45
CA LEU A 226 4.75 -15.88 7.92
C LEU A 226 3.58 -15.64 8.89
N SER A 227 3.81 -14.84 9.91
CA SER A 227 2.73 -14.33 10.75
C SER A 227 1.75 -13.49 9.91
N PRO A 228 0.49 -13.33 10.32
CA PRO A 228 -0.45 -12.49 9.58
C PRO A 228 0.04 -11.07 9.32
N ASP A 229 0.71 -10.46 10.31
CA ASP A 229 1.21 -9.09 10.20
C ASP A 229 2.41 -9.00 9.25
N HIS A 230 3.37 -9.92 9.33
CA HIS A 230 4.49 -9.98 8.40
C HIS A 230 4.02 -10.24 6.97
N LEU A 231 3.05 -11.15 6.80
CA LEU A 231 2.47 -11.43 5.49
C LEU A 231 1.80 -10.18 4.89
N GLN A 232 1.08 -9.42 5.71
CA GLN A 232 0.42 -8.18 5.28
C GLN A 232 1.42 -7.17 4.71
N VAL A 233 2.57 -7.00 5.36
CA VAL A 233 3.63 -6.11 4.88
C VAL A 233 4.23 -6.64 3.56
N CYS A 234 4.56 -7.94 3.49
CA CYS A 234 5.11 -8.54 2.27
C CYS A 234 4.15 -8.43 1.08
N ILE A 235 2.84 -8.68 1.29
CA ILE A 235 1.84 -8.53 0.23
C ILE A 235 1.75 -7.08 -0.21
N GLY A 236 1.73 -6.11 0.71
CA GLY A 236 1.71 -4.68 0.39
C GLY A 236 2.92 -4.23 -0.43
N SER A 237 4.09 -4.81 -0.17
CA SER A 237 5.31 -4.52 -0.94
C SER A 237 5.31 -5.12 -2.35
N LEU A 238 4.57 -6.23 -2.56
CA LEU A 238 4.55 -6.97 -3.82
C LEU A 238 3.34 -6.68 -4.70
N GLU A 239 2.18 -6.36 -4.12
CA GLU A 239 0.91 -6.37 -4.85
C GLU A 239 0.87 -5.46 -6.08
N GLU A 240 1.55 -4.32 -6.03
CA GLU A 240 1.59 -3.34 -7.10
C GLU A 240 2.52 -3.69 -8.26
N TRP A 241 3.44 -4.64 -8.08
CA TRP A 241 4.44 -4.98 -9.09
C TRP A 241 3.92 -6.09 -10.00
N LYS A 242 3.91 -5.84 -11.31
CA LYS A 242 3.60 -6.87 -12.29
C LYS A 242 4.80 -7.79 -12.47
N LEU A 243 4.62 -9.07 -12.20
CA LEU A 243 5.65 -10.11 -12.35
C LEU A 243 5.51 -10.90 -13.66
N PHE A 244 4.27 -11.07 -14.13
CA PHE A 244 3.99 -11.85 -15.34
C PHE A 244 4.15 -11.00 -16.59
N ASN A 245 5.04 -11.42 -17.50
CA ASN A 245 5.19 -10.86 -18.85
C ASN A 245 4.61 -11.85 -19.87
N SER A 246 3.63 -11.40 -20.63
CA SER A 246 2.93 -12.18 -21.66
C SER A 246 3.60 -12.07 -23.04
N ASN A 247 4.93 -11.98 -23.12
CA ASN A 247 5.64 -11.97 -24.41
C ASN A 247 5.85 -13.38 -24.94
#